data_f3550389beae742af219f52a3322c4bb
#
_entry.id   f3550389beae742af219f52a3322c4bb
#
_cell.length_a   1.000
_cell.length_b   1.000
_cell.length_c   1.000
_cell.angle_alpha   90.00
_cell.angle_beta   90.00
_cell.angle_gamma   90.00
#
_symmetry.space_group_name_H-M   'P 1'
#
loop_
_entity.id
_entity.type
_entity.pdbx_description
1 polymer ?
#
loop_
_entity_poly.entity_id
_entity_poly.type
_entity_poly.pdbx_seq_one_letter_code
_entity_poly.pdbx_strand_id
1 'polypeptide(L)'
;VTGLASVQSSGQPGADDATLYVRGVGSLSTDLSQPLMLVDGVERSFFQLDPNEVESITVLKDASATAVFGVRGANGVILVTTKRGTSGKAKVNFSTTYAWQMPSRVPEFADSYGYANAYNNAQLHDGVSEDQLAFSSDIIEKFRTNSDPLVYPNTDWTDMLIKKSALQTQHNFNISGGSERVKY
;
A
#
# COMPACT_ATOMS: atom_id res chain seq x y z
N VAL A 1 -13.76 -0.39 13.79
CA VAL A 1 -15.04 -1.16 13.72
C VAL A 1 -14.75 -2.60 14.12
N THR A 2 -15.47 -3.15 15.08
CA THR A 2 -15.26 -4.53 15.55
C THR A 2 -15.51 -5.54 14.41
N GLY A 3 -14.56 -6.49 14.19
CA GLY A 3 -14.66 -7.51 13.16
C GLY A 3 -14.30 -7.06 11.74
N LEU A 4 -13.71 -5.89 11.58
CA LEU A 4 -13.04 -5.44 10.36
C LEU A 4 -11.53 -5.50 10.60
N ALA A 5 -10.82 -6.25 9.79
CA ALA A 5 -9.37 -6.28 9.74
C ALA A 5 -8.88 -5.56 8.49
N SER A 6 -7.85 -4.76 8.62
CA SER A 6 -7.19 -4.06 7.52
C SER A 6 -5.75 -4.51 7.48
N VAL A 7 -5.31 -4.99 6.34
CA VAL A 7 -3.94 -5.44 6.11
C VAL A 7 -3.35 -4.64 4.97
N GLN A 8 -2.33 -3.86 5.28
CA GLN A 8 -1.54 -3.16 4.27
C GLN A 8 -0.36 -4.05 3.88
N SER A 9 -0.33 -4.49 2.64
CA SER A 9 0.69 -5.42 2.13
C SER A 9 1.97 -4.73 1.68
N SER A 10 1.91 -3.42 1.43
CA SER A 10 3.04 -2.63 0.94
C SER A 10 3.22 -1.36 1.76
N GLY A 11 4.47 -0.98 2.02
CA GLY A 11 4.85 0.34 2.55
C GLY A 11 5.32 1.29 1.45
N GLN A 12 5.02 0.97 0.20
CA GLN A 12 5.41 1.80 -0.94
C GLN A 12 4.55 3.06 -0.99
N PRO A 13 5.14 4.24 -1.13
CA PRO A 13 4.40 5.47 -1.35
C PRO A 13 3.49 5.38 -2.58
N GLY A 14 2.22 5.76 -2.41
CA GLY A 14 1.20 5.68 -3.46
C GLY A 14 0.51 4.31 -3.61
N ALA A 15 0.92 3.29 -2.85
CA ALA A 15 0.24 2.00 -2.74
C ALA A 15 -0.38 1.84 -1.34
N ASP A 16 -1.20 2.82 -0.97
CA ASP A 16 -1.77 2.94 0.38
C ASP A 16 -3.04 2.10 0.56
N ASP A 17 -3.52 1.46 -0.51
CA ASP A 17 -4.72 0.64 -0.47
C ASP A 17 -4.51 -0.58 0.43
N ALA A 18 -5.35 -0.70 1.44
CA ALA A 18 -5.34 -1.82 2.36
C ALA A 18 -6.34 -2.90 1.92
N THR A 19 -5.97 -4.14 2.04
CA THR A 19 -6.91 -5.25 1.88
C THR A 19 -7.77 -5.35 3.14
N LEU A 20 -9.09 -5.29 2.96
CA LEU A 20 -10.04 -5.35 4.05
C LEU A 20 -10.64 -6.74 4.16
N TYR A 21 -10.79 -7.22 5.39
CA TYR A 21 -11.45 -8.49 5.70
C TYR A 21 -12.51 -8.27 6.77
N VAL A 22 -13.68 -8.83 6.54
CA VAL A 22 -14.77 -8.85 7.54
C VAL A 22 -14.81 -10.25 8.14
N ARG A 23 -14.62 -10.35 9.49
CA ARG A 23 -14.51 -11.62 10.23
C ARG A 23 -13.29 -12.49 9.90
N GLY A 24 -12.26 -11.92 9.28
CA GLY A 24 -11.03 -12.64 8.93
C GLY A 24 -11.05 -13.19 7.50
N VAL A 25 -10.01 -13.98 7.18
CA VAL A 25 -9.85 -14.58 5.85
C VAL A 25 -10.71 -15.83 5.76
N GLY A 26 -11.79 -15.78 4.97
CA GLY A 26 -12.74 -16.88 4.82
C GLY A 26 -12.41 -17.85 3.68
N SER A 27 -11.43 -17.54 2.82
CA SER A 27 -11.03 -18.34 1.67
C SER A 27 -9.51 -18.32 1.49
N LEU A 28 -8.97 -19.39 0.89
CA LEU A 28 -7.56 -19.45 0.50
C LEU A 28 -7.23 -18.50 -0.68
N SER A 29 -8.23 -18.10 -1.44
CA SER A 29 -8.08 -17.11 -2.51
C SER A 29 -8.36 -15.71 -1.97
N THR A 30 -7.38 -14.82 -2.07
CA THR A 30 -7.44 -13.44 -1.56
C THR A 30 -8.62 -12.67 -2.15
N ASP A 31 -8.84 -12.81 -3.46
CA ASP A 31 -9.90 -12.11 -4.19
C ASP A 31 -11.32 -12.54 -3.75
N LEU A 32 -11.47 -13.81 -3.37
CA LEU A 32 -12.74 -14.35 -2.89
C LEU A 32 -12.99 -14.08 -1.39
N SER A 33 -12.03 -13.50 -0.69
CA SER A 33 -12.14 -13.19 0.74
C SER A 33 -12.47 -11.72 1.02
N GLN A 34 -12.47 -10.87 -0.02
CA GLN A 34 -12.73 -9.45 0.15
C GLN A 34 -14.21 -9.15 0.32
N PRO A 35 -14.59 -8.18 1.16
CA PRO A 35 -15.97 -7.73 1.27
C PRO A 35 -16.39 -6.95 0.03
N LEU A 36 -17.67 -6.95 -0.26
CA LEU A 36 -18.26 -6.09 -1.28
C LEU A 36 -18.23 -4.63 -0.80
N MET A 37 -17.62 -3.75 -1.56
CA MET A 37 -17.54 -2.32 -1.24
C MET A 37 -18.52 -1.54 -2.11
N LEU A 38 -19.43 -0.78 -1.48
CA LEU A 38 -20.42 0.05 -2.14
C LEU A 38 -20.29 1.49 -1.65
N VAL A 39 -20.17 2.41 -2.59
CA VAL A 39 -20.22 3.85 -2.33
C VAL A 39 -21.49 4.40 -2.96
N ASP A 40 -22.40 4.90 -2.14
CA ASP A 40 -23.74 5.35 -2.53
C ASP A 40 -24.51 4.32 -3.37
N GLY A 41 -24.32 3.03 -3.07
CA GLY A 41 -24.94 1.92 -3.76
C GLY A 41 -24.23 1.44 -5.03
N VAL A 42 -23.13 2.07 -5.42
CA VAL A 42 -22.33 1.68 -6.57
C VAL A 42 -21.07 0.94 -6.10
N GLU A 43 -20.78 -0.21 -6.71
CA GLU A 43 -19.58 -0.98 -6.41
C GLU A 43 -18.34 -0.26 -6.91
N ARG A 44 -17.55 0.22 -5.98
CA ARG A 44 -16.24 0.83 -6.22
C ARG A 44 -15.42 0.90 -4.94
N SER A 45 -14.10 1.06 -5.08
CA SER A 45 -13.21 1.34 -3.96
C SER A 45 -13.51 2.71 -3.35
N PHE A 46 -13.37 2.84 -2.04
CA PHE A 46 -13.50 4.12 -1.32
C PHE A 46 -12.15 4.70 -0.88
N PHE A 47 -11.04 4.04 -1.14
CA PHE A 47 -9.71 4.51 -0.71
C PHE A 47 -9.32 5.85 -1.34
N GLN A 48 -9.89 6.18 -2.48
CA GLN A 48 -9.66 7.46 -3.18
C GLN A 48 -10.64 8.57 -2.78
N LEU A 49 -11.62 8.27 -1.91
CA LEU A 49 -12.54 9.30 -1.42
C LEU A 49 -11.87 10.17 -0.38
N ASP A 50 -12.19 11.48 -0.42
CA ASP A 50 -11.80 12.35 0.69
C ASP A 50 -12.61 11.95 1.94
N PRO A 51 -11.96 11.69 3.08
CA PRO A 51 -12.65 11.40 4.34
C PRO A 51 -13.70 12.45 4.73
N ASN A 52 -13.48 13.70 4.30
CA ASN A 52 -14.42 14.80 4.55
C ASN A 52 -15.73 14.68 3.75
N GLU A 53 -15.76 13.90 2.67
CA GLU A 53 -16.98 13.64 1.89
C GLU A 53 -17.81 12.50 2.49
N VAL A 54 -17.22 11.67 3.33
CA VAL A 54 -17.89 10.54 3.94
C VAL A 54 -18.84 11.02 5.05
N GLU A 55 -20.10 10.60 4.99
CA GLU A 55 -21.08 10.81 6.06
C GLU A 55 -21.07 9.64 7.03
N SER A 56 -21.11 8.41 6.52
CA SER A 56 -21.10 7.20 7.34
C SER A 56 -20.49 6.01 6.62
N ILE A 57 -19.93 5.09 7.42
CA ILE A 57 -19.46 3.78 6.96
C ILE A 57 -20.20 2.73 7.78
N THR A 58 -20.95 1.87 7.09
CA THR A 58 -21.69 0.77 7.69
C THR A 58 -21.11 -0.56 7.21
N VAL A 59 -20.81 -1.46 8.14
CA VAL A 59 -20.30 -2.79 7.81
C VAL A 59 -21.34 -3.84 8.13
N LEU A 60 -21.88 -4.48 7.10
CA LEU A 60 -22.83 -5.59 7.21
C LEU A 60 -22.05 -6.90 7.27
N LYS A 61 -22.16 -7.62 8.38
CA LYS A 61 -21.34 -8.79 8.68
C LYS A 61 -22.12 -10.10 8.66
N ASP A 62 -23.43 -10.02 8.69
CA ASP A 62 -24.32 -11.14 9.00
C ASP A 62 -25.14 -11.59 7.78
N ALA A 63 -26.06 -12.52 8.01
CA ALA A 63 -27.00 -12.98 7.02
C ALA A 63 -27.80 -11.83 6.34
N SER A 64 -27.87 -10.66 6.98
CA SER A 64 -28.46 -9.45 6.38
C SER A 64 -27.72 -9.00 5.11
N ALA A 65 -26.39 -9.18 5.05
CA ALA A 65 -25.61 -8.87 3.87
C ALA A 65 -25.95 -9.81 2.70
N THR A 66 -26.01 -11.12 2.97
CA THR A 66 -26.38 -12.13 1.96
C THR A 66 -27.84 -12.04 1.55
N ALA A 67 -28.74 -11.64 2.43
CA ALA A 67 -30.16 -11.45 2.11
C ALA A 67 -30.40 -10.32 1.10
N VAL A 68 -29.59 -9.26 1.15
CA VAL A 68 -29.73 -8.09 0.26
C VAL A 68 -28.85 -8.22 -0.98
N PHE A 69 -27.62 -8.70 -0.84
CA PHE A 69 -26.61 -8.70 -1.89
C PHE A 69 -26.27 -10.10 -2.43
N GLY A 70 -27.00 -11.12 -1.99
CA GLY A 70 -26.80 -12.50 -2.43
C GLY A 70 -25.41 -13.04 -2.08
N VAL A 71 -24.90 -13.93 -2.91
CA VAL A 71 -23.58 -14.58 -2.72
C VAL A 71 -22.44 -13.57 -2.64
N ARG A 72 -22.56 -12.42 -3.32
CA ARG A 72 -21.54 -11.36 -3.29
C ARG A 72 -21.39 -10.72 -1.91
N GLY A 73 -22.42 -10.77 -1.07
CA GLY A 73 -22.37 -10.28 0.30
C GLY A 73 -21.86 -11.32 1.32
N ALA A 74 -21.48 -12.53 0.89
CA ALA A 74 -21.10 -13.62 1.79
C ALA A 74 -19.89 -13.26 2.69
N ASN A 75 -18.93 -12.50 2.18
CA ASN A 75 -17.76 -12.03 2.93
C ASN A 75 -18.00 -10.69 3.65
N GLY A 76 -19.23 -10.26 3.76
CA GLY A 76 -19.62 -8.97 4.31
C GLY A 76 -19.74 -7.89 3.24
N VAL A 77 -20.37 -6.80 3.61
CA VAL A 77 -20.56 -5.63 2.73
C VAL A 77 -20.18 -4.37 3.50
N ILE A 78 -19.38 -3.53 2.88
CA ILE A 78 -19.02 -2.21 3.39
C ILE A 78 -19.81 -1.18 2.59
N LEU A 79 -20.71 -0.49 3.27
CA LEU A 79 -21.51 0.60 2.70
C LEU A 79 -20.90 1.92 3.11
N VAL A 80 -20.46 2.70 2.15
CA VAL A 80 -20.00 4.07 2.35
C VAL A 80 -21.10 5.00 1.81
N THR A 81 -21.59 5.88 2.68
CA THR A 81 -22.54 6.92 2.29
C THR A 81 -21.82 8.25 2.28
N THR A 82 -21.92 8.98 1.17
CA THR A 82 -21.34 10.32 1.06
C THR A 82 -22.31 11.38 1.55
N LYS A 83 -21.77 12.51 1.97
CA LYS A 83 -22.57 13.67 2.42
C LYS A 83 -23.41 14.19 1.26
N ARG A 84 -24.69 14.33 1.49
CA ARG A 84 -25.62 14.90 0.53
C ARG A 84 -25.89 16.38 0.83
N GLY A 85 -26.18 17.13 -0.21
CA GLY A 85 -26.60 18.51 -0.06
C GLY A 85 -27.86 18.65 0.81
N THR A 86 -27.91 19.67 1.62
CA THR A 86 -29.07 20.04 2.42
C THR A 86 -29.77 21.24 1.81
N SER A 87 -31.11 21.34 2.02
CA SER A 87 -31.84 22.56 1.61
C SER A 87 -31.29 23.78 2.31
N GLY A 88 -31.03 24.85 1.56
CA GLY A 88 -30.49 26.09 2.07
C GLY A 88 -29.53 26.77 1.09
N LYS A 89 -28.86 27.82 1.57
CA LYS A 89 -27.86 28.53 0.77
C LYS A 89 -26.70 27.62 0.39
N ALA A 90 -26.15 27.81 -0.79
CA ALA A 90 -24.95 27.12 -1.24
C ALA A 90 -23.80 27.27 -0.25
N LYS A 91 -23.22 26.15 0.15
CA LYS A 91 -21.99 26.10 0.97
C LYS A 91 -20.86 25.62 0.07
N VAL A 92 -19.79 26.38 0.06
CA VAL A 92 -18.57 26.05 -0.67
C VAL A 92 -17.51 25.64 0.33
N ASN A 93 -16.97 24.44 0.17
CA ASN A 93 -15.87 23.94 0.96
C ASN A 93 -14.68 23.67 0.02
N PHE A 94 -13.53 24.16 0.41
CA PHE A 94 -12.27 23.85 -0.24
C PHE A 94 -11.29 23.33 0.80
N SER A 95 -10.71 22.20 0.51
CA SER A 95 -9.63 21.63 1.34
C SER A 95 -8.42 21.30 0.48
N THR A 96 -7.27 21.50 1.06
CA THR A 96 -6.01 21.18 0.41
C THR A 96 -5.08 20.50 1.41
N THR A 97 -4.50 19.38 0.99
CA THR A 97 -3.56 18.61 1.80
C THR A 97 -2.25 18.48 1.05
N TYR A 98 -1.17 18.79 1.75
CA TYR A 98 0.19 18.53 1.31
C TYR A 98 0.82 17.51 2.25
N ALA A 99 1.32 16.44 1.70
CA ALA A 99 1.96 15.37 2.46
C ALA A 99 3.28 14.95 1.80
N TRP A 100 4.25 14.54 2.62
CA TRP A 100 5.46 13.87 2.13
C TRP A 100 5.33 12.40 2.44
N GLN A 101 5.27 11.61 1.38
CA GLN A 101 5.29 10.15 1.48
C GLN A 101 6.73 9.66 1.50
N MET A 102 7.03 8.77 2.42
CA MET A 102 8.33 8.11 2.55
C MET A 102 8.13 6.61 2.66
N PRO A 103 9.01 5.78 2.07
CA PRO A 103 8.97 4.34 2.30
C PRO A 103 9.06 4.05 3.80
N SER A 104 8.16 3.23 4.32
CA SER A 104 8.15 2.87 5.75
C SER A 104 9.33 1.99 6.13
N ARG A 105 9.81 1.19 5.18
CA ARG A 105 10.99 0.34 5.31
C ARG A 105 11.58 0.10 3.94
N VAL A 106 12.88 0.28 3.82
CA VAL A 106 13.66 -0.10 2.65
C VAL A 106 14.59 -1.23 3.11
N PRO A 107 14.62 -2.39 2.40
CA PRO A 107 15.57 -3.45 2.71
C PRO A 107 17.01 -2.95 2.58
N GLU A 108 17.85 -3.29 3.54
CA GLU A 108 19.30 -3.10 3.46
C GLU A 108 19.89 -4.31 2.76
N PHE A 109 20.55 -4.08 1.64
CA PHE A 109 21.26 -5.11 0.90
C PHE A 109 22.74 -5.08 1.29
N ALA A 110 23.37 -6.25 1.23
CA ALA A 110 24.82 -6.32 1.39
C ALA A 110 25.51 -5.55 0.26
N ASP A 111 26.55 -4.82 0.59
CA ASP A 111 27.45 -4.24 -0.38
C ASP A 111 28.26 -5.33 -1.12
N SER A 112 29.01 -4.95 -2.16
CA SER A 112 29.78 -5.91 -2.97
C SER A 112 30.81 -6.67 -2.13
N TYR A 113 31.40 -6.02 -1.12
CA TYR A 113 32.32 -6.65 -0.19
C TYR A 113 31.63 -7.71 0.68
N GLY A 114 30.51 -7.33 1.30
CA GLY A 114 29.73 -8.24 2.15
C GLY A 114 29.16 -9.42 1.35
N TYR A 115 28.65 -9.16 0.14
CA TYR A 115 28.18 -10.21 -0.75
C TYR A 115 29.29 -11.20 -1.14
N ALA A 116 30.44 -10.71 -1.60
CA ALA A 116 31.56 -11.57 -2.02
C ALA A 116 32.07 -12.46 -0.87
N ASN A 117 32.17 -11.92 0.35
CA ASN A 117 32.54 -12.72 1.52
C ASN A 117 31.47 -13.77 1.87
N ALA A 118 30.19 -13.40 1.88
CA ALA A 118 29.12 -14.32 2.19
C ALA A 118 29.04 -15.46 1.15
N TYR A 119 29.22 -15.13 -0.13
CA TYR A 119 29.23 -16.10 -1.21
C TYR A 119 30.40 -17.08 -1.08
N ASN A 120 31.62 -16.61 -0.88
CA ASN A 120 32.79 -17.47 -0.65
C ASN A 120 32.62 -18.36 0.58
N ASN A 121 32.07 -17.81 1.67
CA ASN A 121 31.78 -18.62 2.86
C ASN A 121 30.77 -19.72 2.58
N ALA A 122 29.75 -19.46 1.79
CA ALA A 122 28.79 -20.49 1.38
C ALA A 122 29.48 -21.59 0.55
N GLN A 123 30.36 -21.21 -0.40
CA GLN A 123 31.11 -22.18 -1.20
C GLN A 123 32.05 -23.06 -0.35
N LEU A 124 32.72 -22.47 0.65
CA LEU A 124 33.55 -23.24 1.60
C LEU A 124 32.71 -24.24 2.40
N HIS A 125 31.52 -23.86 2.83
CA HIS A 125 30.62 -24.79 3.53
C HIS A 125 30.09 -25.91 2.62
N ASP A 126 30.00 -25.65 1.31
CA ASP A 126 29.65 -26.66 0.30
C ASP A 126 30.84 -27.56 -0.10
N GLY A 127 32.03 -27.33 0.52
CA GLY A 127 33.22 -28.13 0.29
C GLY A 127 34.08 -27.71 -0.90
N VAL A 128 33.85 -26.50 -1.44
CA VAL A 128 34.72 -25.93 -2.48
C VAL A 128 36.04 -25.53 -1.85
N SER A 129 37.15 -25.87 -2.49
CA SER A 129 38.51 -25.52 -2.01
C SER A 129 38.81 -24.03 -2.19
N GLU A 130 39.66 -23.47 -1.34
CA GLU A 130 39.96 -22.02 -1.32
C GLU A 130 40.49 -21.48 -2.66
N ASP A 131 41.20 -22.31 -3.42
CA ASP A 131 41.75 -21.96 -4.75
C ASP A 131 40.67 -21.89 -5.86
N GLN A 132 39.47 -22.41 -5.59
CA GLN A 132 38.34 -22.46 -6.52
C GLN A 132 37.21 -21.49 -6.16
N LEU A 133 37.40 -20.66 -5.15
CA LEU A 133 36.39 -19.69 -4.74
C LEU A 133 36.11 -18.67 -5.85
N ALA A 134 34.83 -18.24 -5.92
CA ALA A 134 34.38 -17.32 -6.95
C ALA A 134 35.06 -15.95 -6.89
N PHE A 135 35.39 -15.49 -5.69
CA PHE A 135 36.05 -14.22 -5.45
C PHE A 135 37.41 -14.44 -4.78
N SER A 136 38.49 -14.10 -5.46
CA SER A 136 39.83 -14.13 -4.86
C SER A 136 39.97 -13.05 -3.79
N SER A 137 40.94 -13.22 -2.90
CA SER A 137 41.25 -12.22 -1.86
C SER A 137 41.59 -10.83 -2.41
N ASP A 138 42.24 -10.76 -3.60
CA ASP A 138 42.52 -9.50 -4.29
C ASP A 138 41.22 -8.80 -4.78
N ILE A 139 40.26 -9.55 -5.31
CA ILE A 139 38.96 -9.00 -5.73
C ILE A 139 38.18 -8.49 -4.50
N ILE A 140 38.17 -9.25 -3.42
CA ILE A 140 37.48 -8.85 -2.19
C ILE A 140 38.09 -7.56 -1.62
N GLU A 141 39.42 -7.44 -1.66
CA GLU A 141 40.09 -6.22 -1.22
C GLU A 141 39.78 -5.02 -2.12
N LYS A 142 39.64 -5.22 -3.44
CA LYS A 142 39.22 -4.16 -4.36
C LYS A 142 37.78 -3.70 -4.09
N PHE A 143 36.85 -4.60 -3.75
CA PHE A 143 35.54 -4.22 -3.30
C PHE A 143 35.56 -3.44 -2.00
N ARG A 144 36.40 -3.88 -1.03
CA ARG A 144 36.53 -3.21 0.28
C ARG A 144 37.04 -1.79 0.15
N THR A 145 38.05 -1.59 -0.70
CA THR A 145 38.75 -0.30 -0.87
C THR A 145 38.12 0.59 -1.94
N ASN A 146 37.17 0.04 -2.73
CA ASN A 146 36.57 0.70 -3.89
C ASN A 146 37.62 1.30 -4.84
N SER A 147 38.73 0.59 -5.03
CA SER A 147 39.92 1.09 -5.75
C SER A 147 39.71 1.20 -7.26
N ASP A 148 38.79 0.44 -7.85
CA ASP A 148 38.41 0.49 -9.26
C ASP A 148 36.91 0.32 -9.43
N PRO A 149 36.11 1.39 -9.25
CA PRO A 149 34.65 1.31 -9.26
C PRO A 149 34.06 0.97 -10.62
N LEU A 150 34.80 1.08 -11.72
CA LEU A 150 34.32 0.71 -13.06
C LEU A 150 34.39 -0.79 -13.29
N VAL A 151 35.41 -1.45 -12.74
CA VAL A 151 35.61 -2.90 -12.90
C VAL A 151 35.01 -3.68 -11.73
N TYR A 152 35.12 -3.11 -10.52
CA TYR A 152 34.61 -3.69 -9.26
C TYR A 152 33.56 -2.75 -8.64
N PRO A 153 32.36 -2.63 -9.23
CA PRO A 153 31.36 -1.68 -8.78
C PRO A 153 30.78 -2.06 -7.41
N ASN A 154 30.53 -1.03 -6.60
CA ASN A 154 29.79 -1.14 -5.35
C ASN A 154 28.61 -0.17 -5.38
N THR A 155 27.60 -0.47 -6.21
CA THR A 155 26.48 0.42 -6.45
C THR A 155 25.31 0.09 -5.53
N ASP A 156 24.89 1.05 -4.71
CA ASP A 156 23.63 0.97 -4.01
C ASP A 156 22.48 1.32 -4.96
N TRP A 157 21.89 0.29 -5.54
CA TRP A 157 20.74 0.43 -6.44
C TRP A 157 19.51 0.98 -5.73
N THR A 158 19.37 0.72 -4.44
CA THR A 158 18.26 1.19 -3.64
C THR A 158 18.30 2.71 -3.50
N ASP A 159 19.45 3.26 -3.12
CA ASP A 159 19.63 4.72 -2.99
C ASP A 159 19.54 5.43 -4.35
N MET A 160 19.94 4.75 -5.43
CA MET A 160 19.91 5.28 -6.78
C MET A 160 18.47 5.33 -7.36
N LEU A 161 17.66 4.30 -7.13
CA LEU A 161 16.36 4.12 -7.80
C LEU A 161 15.18 4.56 -6.94
N ILE A 162 15.28 4.45 -5.61
CA ILE A 162 14.19 4.75 -4.70
C ILE A 162 14.34 6.15 -4.14
N LYS A 163 13.37 7.02 -4.43
CA LYS A 163 13.31 8.34 -3.82
C LYS A 163 13.03 8.23 -2.33
N LYS A 164 13.80 8.96 -1.52
CA LYS A 164 13.63 9.00 -0.06
C LYS A 164 12.29 9.63 0.35
N SER A 165 11.74 10.52 -0.47
CA SER A 165 10.43 11.12 -0.25
C SER A 165 9.81 11.57 -1.56
N ALA A 166 8.48 11.59 -1.60
CA ALA A 166 7.69 12.14 -2.70
C ALA A 166 6.62 13.08 -2.14
N LEU A 167 6.41 14.21 -2.81
CA LEU A 167 5.34 15.14 -2.45
C LEU A 167 4.01 14.60 -3.00
N GLN A 168 3.03 14.49 -2.13
CA GLN A 168 1.64 14.22 -2.47
C GLN A 168 0.81 15.47 -2.23
N THR A 169 -0.04 15.84 -3.20
CA THR A 169 -0.99 16.94 -3.05
C THR A 169 -2.39 16.42 -3.35
N GLN A 170 -3.32 16.81 -2.51
CA GLN A 170 -4.74 16.54 -2.70
C GLN A 170 -5.53 17.82 -2.54
N HIS A 171 -6.37 18.12 -3.52
CA HIS A 171 -7.25 19.26 -3.51
C HIS A 171 -8.69 18.77 -3.64
N ASN A 172 -9.53 19.15 -2.69
CA ASN A 172 -10.94 18.84 -2.69
C ASN A 172 -11.74 20.13 -2.78
N PHE A 173 -12.70 20.16 -3.69
CA PHE A 173 -13.62 21.26 -3.85
C PHE A 173 -15.04 20.73 -3.86
N ASN A 174 -15.84 21.14 -2.88
CA ASN A 174 -17.20 20.68 -2.72
C ASN A 174 -18.16 21.88 -2.65
N ILE A 175 -19.24 21.80 -3.43
CA ILE A 175 -20.36 22.75 -3.37
C ILE A 175 -21.60 21.95 -3.00
N SER A 176 -22.25 22.31 -1.93
CA SER A 176 -23.48 21.67 -1.49
C SER A 176 -24.55 22.71 -1.19
N GLY A 177 -25.79 22.39 -1.51
CA GLY A 177 -26.92 23.28 -1.27
C GLY A 177 -28.19 22.70 -1.86
N GLY A 178 -29.23 23.51 -1.96
CA GLY A 178 -30.44 23.11 -2.64
C GLY A 178 -31.70 23.81 -2.14
N SER A 179 -32.77 23.50 -2.83
CA SER A 179 -34.15 23.84 -2.43
C SER A 179 -34.82 22.62 -1.84
N GLU A 180 -36.09 22.76 -1.47
CA GLU A 180 -36.92 21.62 -1.02
C GLU A 180 -37.06 20.53 -2.09
N ARG A 181 -36.94 20.91 -3.37
CA ARG A 181 -37.17 19.99 -4.53
C ARG A 181 -35.86 19.47 -5.13
N VAL A 182 -34.79 20.20 -5.04
CA VAL A 182 -33.49 19.85 -5.66
C VAL A 182 -32.39 20.08 -4.65
N LYS A 183 -31.58 19.06 -4.42
CA LYS A 183 -30.37 19.10 -3.57
C LYS A 183 -29.16 18.69 -4.40
N TYR A 184 -28.03 19.35 -4.21
CA TYR A 184 -26.78 19.07 -4.91
C TYR A 184 -25.59 19.10 -3.93
#